data_4f271fa92f32bd802094a7323e537ee6
#
_entry.id   4f271fa92f32bd802094a7323e537ee6
#
_cell.length_a   1.000
_cell.length_b   1.000
_cell.length_c   1.000
_cell.angle_alpha   90.00
_cell.angle_beta   90.00
_cell.angle_gamma   90.00
#
_symmetry.space_group_name_H-M   'P 1'
#
loop_
_entity.id
_entity.type
_entity.pdbx_description
1 polymer ?
#
loop_
_entity_poly.entity_id
_entity_poly.type
_entity_poly.pdbx_seq_one_letter_code
_entity_poly.pdbx_strand_id
1 'polypeptide(L)'
;MKIKQILYLMSFCLLLSATTFAQQVQEFTVSGTVVDKDKLSMPGVSVYIKDKPSKGTTTDNDGNFKLKVVYGDKMIFSFIGFKPSEHVAIEPKTDLTVTLLEDNNSLDEVVVVALGNVQRKISSVGAITTVSTKDIQSPSPSISNLLGGRAAGVISLQSSGEPGQNIADFWVRGIGTFGANSSALVLIDGLEGDLNTIDPADVESFSILKDASATAVYGVRGANGVVLVNTKKGLSGKIQITGRFNTTLSVLNRLPKYLGAYEYAQLANEARAVRNETPLYDDTEMGIIRDGLDPDLYPNVNWQDEILNKTFWRHTYYVSGRGGSDVARYFLSLGGKNESAAYKVDKNSIYSSNVSYNTYNYRINLDVNLTKSTKVYLGSDGFLSQLNQPGVANTEYIWGAQSRLCLLYTSPSPRDRT
;
A
#
# COMPACT_ATOMS: atom_id res chain seq x y z
N MET A 1 42.96 -46.22 -23.19
CA MET A 1 41.99 -46.94 -22.34
C MET A 1 40.80 -47.29 -23.22
N LYS A 2 40.50 -48.57 -23.41
CA LYS A 2 39.61 -49.05 -24.48
C LYS A 2 38.16 -48.79 -24.11
N ILE A 3 37.38 -48.26 -25.05
CA ILE A 3 35.94 -47.90 -24.92
C ILE A 3 35.09 -48.97 -24.18
N LYS A 4 35.43 -50.21 -24.33
CA LYS A 4 34.83 -51.35 -23.57
C LYS A 4 34.96 -51.21 -22.04
N GLN A 5 36.05 -50.67 -21.53
CA GLN A 5 36.26 -50.54 -20.07
C GLN A 5 35.43 -49.40 -19.51
N ILE A 6 35.20 -48.34 -20.31
CA ILE A 6 34.32 -47.22 -19.92
C ILE A 6 32.84 -47.65 -19.92
N LEU A 7 32.44 -48.51 -20.87
CA LEU A 7 31.09 -49.08 -20.89
C LEU A 7 30.83 -50.02 -19.70
N TYR A 8 31.82 -50.85 -19.30
CA TYR A 8 31.71 -51.67 -18.12
C TYR A 8 31.65 -50.87 -16.81
N LEU A 9 32.41 -49.76 -16.73
CA LEU A 9 32.37 -48.86 -15.58
C LEU A 9 31.03 -48.11 -15.48
N MET A 10 30.47 -47.63 -16.60
CA MET A 10 29.14 -47.01 -16.65
C MET A 10 28.04 -48.04 -16.33
N SER A 11 28.12 -49.25 -16.82
CA SER A 11 27.15 -50.32 -16.49
C SER A 11 27.21 -50.70 -15.02
N PHE A 12 28.39 -50.74 -14.42
CA PHE A 12 28.57 -51.04 -12.99
C PHE A 12 28.06 -49.90 -12.09
N CYS A 13 28.25 -48.60 -12.51
CA CYS A 13 27.64 -47.47 -11.81
C CYS A 13 26.12 -47.45 -11.94
N LEU A 14 25.54 -47.84 -13.08
CA LEU A 14 24.10 -47.96 -13.25
C LEU A 14 23.48 -49.06 -12.39
N LEU A 15 24.19 -50.13 -12.15
CA LEU A 15 23.73 -51.22 -11.28
C LEU A 15 23.83 -50.93 -9.78
N LEU A 16 24.74 -49.99 -9.39
CA LEU A 16 24.84 -49.53 -8.01
C LEU A 16 23.78 -48.47 -7.64
N SER A 17 23.15 -47.82 -8.61
CA SER A 17 22.08 -46.88 -8.37
C SER A 17 20.69 -47.49 -8.20
N ALA A 18 20.55 -48.82 -8.36
CA ALA A 18 19.27 -49.52 -8.27
C ALA A 18 18.91 -50.02 -6.85
N THR A 19 19.74 -49.81 -5.84
CA THR A 19 19.37 -50.03 -4.45
C THR A 19 18.84 -48.76 -3.79
N THR A 20 17.81 -48.19 -4.35
CA THR A 20 16.92 -47.32 -3.58
C THR A 20 16.26 -48.23 -2.54
N PHE A 21 16.73 -48.17 -1.30
CA PHE A 21 15.98 -48.65 -0.15
C PHE A 21 14.63 -47.97 -0.20
N ALA A 22 13.59 -48.67 -0.59
CA ALA A 22 12.23 -48.32 -0.27
C ALA A 22 12.15 -48.36 1.26
N GLN A 23 12.39 -47.27 1.92
CA GLN A 23 12.20 -47.09 3.35
C GLN A 23 10.71 -47.30 3.57
N GLN A 24 10.35 -48.45 4.08
CA GLN A 24 8.98 -48.81 4.40
C GLN A 24 8.55 -47.87 5.52
N VAL A 25 7.81 -46.84 5.12
CA VAL A 25 7.29 -45.79 6.01
C VAL A 25 6.28 -46.48 6.91
N GLN A 26 6.70 -46.81 8.13
CA GLN A 26 5.87 -47.51 9.11
C GLN A 26 4.84 -46.53 9.66
N GLU A 27 3.58 -46.71 9.22
CA GLU A 27 2.44 -45.95 9.77
C GLU A 27 2.08 -46.56 11.14
N PHE A 28 1.84 -45.72 12.11
CA PHE A 28 1.31 -46.10 13.41
C PHE A 28 0.09 -45.21 13.76
N THR A 29 -0.66 -45.64 14.76
CA THR A 29 -1.87 -44.93 15.18
C THR A 29 -1.61 -44.17 16.45
N VAL A 30 -1.98 -42.87 16.41
CA VAL A 30 -2.07 -42.00 17.60
C VAL A 30 -3.54 -41.82 17.91
N SER A 31 -3.92 -42.01 19.17
CA SER A 31 -5.25 -41.73 19.68
C SER A 31 -5.15 -40.96 20.99
N GLY A 32 -6.21 -40.24 21.34
CA GLY A 32 -6.24 -39.43 22.54
C GLY A 32 -7.52 -38.61 22.62
N THR A 33 -7.56 -37.64 23.55
CA THR A 33 -8.71 -36.81 23.82
C THR A 33 -8.33 -35.34 23.72
N VAL A 34 -9.19 -34.53 23.10
CA VAL A 34 -9.02 -33.09 23.04
C VAL A 34 -9.94 -32.45 24.07
N VAL A 35 -9.37 -31.56 24.89
CA VAL A 35 -10.08 -30.87 25.97
C VAL A 35 -9.84 -29.33 25.89
N ASP A 36 -10.70 -28.56 26.52
CA ASP A 36 -10.50 -27.15 26.74
C ASP A 36 -9.65 -26.85 28.00
N LYS A 37 -9.49 -25.57 28.36
CA LYS A 37 -8.77 -25.15 29.59
C LYS A 37 -9.42 -25.67 30.88
N ASP A 38 -10.72 -25.90 30.86
CA ASP A 38 -11.53 -26.33 32.00
C ASP A 38 -11.64 -27.87 32.04
N LYS A 39 -10.87 -28.59 31.19
CA LYS A 39 -10.82 -30.04 31.03
C LYS A 39 -12.14 -30.66 30.53
N LEU A 40 -12.99 -29.88 29.87
CA LEU A 40 -14.17 -30.38 29.21
C LEU A 40 -13.81 -30.96 27.84
N SER A 41 -14.41 -32.09 27.49
CA SER A 41 -14.20 -32.75 26.19
C SER A 41 -14.67 -31.90 25.03
N MET A 42 -13.92 -31.84 23.96
CA MET A 42 -14.22 -31.01 22.79
C MET A 42 -14.59 -31.86 21.57
N PRO A 43 -15.89 -32.01 21.26
CA PRO A 43 -16.33 -32.71 20.05
C PRO A 43 -16.15 -31.84 18.81
N GLY A 44 -15.91 -32.51 17.64
CA GLY A 44 -15.85 -31.79 16.34
C GLY A 44 -14.54 -31.08 16.05
N VAL A 45 -13.48 -31.27 16.86
CA VAL A 45 -12.15 -30.71 16.57
C VAL A 45 -11.55 -31.41 15.35
N SER A 46 -11.09 -30.66 14.39
CA SER A 46 -10.39 -31.15 13.20
C SER A 46 -8.95 -31.50 13.55
N VAL A 47 -8.56 -32.73 13.31
CA VAL A 47 -7.19 -33.28 13.55
C VAL A 47 -6.62 -33.72 12.21
N TYR A 48 -5.56 -33.06 11.71
CA TYR A 48 -4.99 -33.36 10.40
C TYR A 48 -3.46 -33.21 10.39
N ILE A 49 -2.81 -33.80 9.38
CA ILE A 49 -1.36 -33.69 9.20
C ILE A 49 -1.03 -32.43 8.43
N LYS A 50 -0.12 -31.62 8.95
CA LYS A 50 0.26 -30.26 8.39
C LYS A 50 0.58 -30.32 6.90
N ASP A 51 1.40 -31.28 6.47
CA ASP A 51 1.87 -31.40 5.09
C ASP A 51 0.93 -32.23 4.19
N LYS A 52 -0.11 -32.86 4.79
CA LYS A 52 -1.11 -33.70 4.10
C LYS A 52 -2.50 -33.45 4.68
N PRO A 53 -3.12 -32.28 4.41
CA PRO A 53 -4.41 -31.91 5.03
C PRO A 53 -5.58 -32.86 4.71
N SER A 54 -5.46 -33.64 3.62
CA SER A 54 -6.44 -34.67 3.25
C SER A 54 -6.40 -35.91 4.17
N LYS A 55 -5.32 -36.12 4.93
CA LYS A 55 -5.21 -37.15 5.97
C LYS A 55 -5.56 -36.51 7.32
N GLY A 56 -6.81 -36.65 7.72
CA GLY A 56 -7.31 -36.10 8.97
C GLY A 56 -8.50 -36.85 9.50
N THR A 57 -8.92 -36.54 10.71
CA THR A 57 -10.10 -37.01 11.41
C THR A 57 -10.74 -35.87 12.21
N THR A 58 -11.92 -36.13 12.78
CA THR A 58 -12.57 -35.24 13.73
C THR A 58 -12.78 -35.96 15.06
N THR A 59 -12.79 -35.21 16.17
CA THR A 59 -13.11 -35.77 17.49
C THR A 59 -14.58 -36.17 17.59
N ASP A 60 -14.84 -37.27 18.30
CA ASP A 60 -16.18 -37.75 18.61
C ASP A 60 -16.87 -36.90 19.71
N ASN A 61 -18.07 -37.34 20.17
CA ASN A 61 -18.85 -36.63 21.20
C ASN A 61 -18.14 -36.57 22.56
N ASP A 62 -17.20 -37.47 22.82
CA ASP A 62 -16.42 -37.50 24.05
C ASP A 62 -15.04 -36.83 23.86
N GLY A 63 -14.81 -36.16 22.71
CA GLY A 63 -13.57 -35.46 22.38
C GLY A 63 -12.42 -36.39 21.94
N ASN A 64 -12.68 -37.71 21.71
CA ASN A 64 -11.64 -38.65 21.34
C ASN A 64 -11.34 -38.58 19.84
N PHE A 65 -10.06 -38.79 19.48
CA PHE A 65 -9.62 -38.91 18.10
C PHE A 65 -8.73 -40.13 17.88
N LYS A 66 -8.64 -40.56 16.63
CA LYS A 66 -7.75 -41.60 16.20
C LYS A 66 -7.24 -41.28 14.79
N LEU A 67 -5.90 -41.15 14.64
CA LEU A 67 -5.27 -40.78 13.38
C LEU A 67 -4.07 -41.69 13.08
N LYS A 68 -3.97 -42.15 11.83
CA LYS A 68 -2.79 -42.87 11.34
C LYS A 68 -1.76 -41.85 10.87
N VAL A 69 -0.55 -41.95 11.41
CA VAL A 69 0.55 -41.01 11.16
C VAL A 69 1.85 -41.76 10.94
N VAL A 70 2.85 -41.08 10.43
CA VAL A 70 4.22 -41.55 10.28
C VAL A 70 5.10 -40.82 11.30
N TYR A 71 6.22 -41.44 11.65
CA TYR A 71 7.21 -40.81 12.51
C TYR A 71 7.64 -39.44 11.98
N GLY A 72 7.51 -38.41 12.79
CA GLY A 72 7.85 -37.03 12.46
C GLY A 72 6.70 -36.23 11.84
N ASP A 73 5.54 -36.82 11.53
CA ASP A 73 4.37 -36.07 11.07
C ASP A 73 3.93 -35.06 12.14
N LYS A 74 3.58 -33.85 11.71
CA LYS A 74 3.05 -32.80 12.57
C LYS A 74 1.54 -32.79 12.50
N MET A 75 0.91 -33.20 13.58
CA MET A 75 -0.55 -33.18 13.74
C MET A 75 -1.00 -31.80 14.18
N ILE A 76 -1.99 -31.22 13.50
CA ILE A 76 -2.62 -29.97 13.85
C ILE A 76 -4.03 -30.24 14.36
N PHE A 77 -4.31 -29.68 15.52
CA PHE A 77 -5.61 -29.70 16.16
C PHE A 77 -6.22 -28.31 15.98
N SER A 78 -7.34 -28.21 15.29
CA SER A 78 -7.99 -26.95 14.96
C SER A 78 -9.48 -27.00 15.25
N PHE A 79 -9.97 -26.00 15.97
CA PHE A 79 -11.39 -25.79 16.23
C PHE A 79 -11.74 -24.33 16.15
N ILE A 80 -12.96 -24.02 15.71
CA ILE A 80 -13.40 -22.62 15.55
C ILE A 80 -13.43 -21.94 16.92
N GLY A 81 -12.72 -20.80 17.04
CA GLY A 81 -12.61 -20.06 18.31
C GLY A 81 -11.46 -20.49 19.22
N PHE A 82 -10.61 -21.42 18.80
CA PHE A 82 -9.47 -21.88 19.56
C PHE A 82 -8.15 -21.76 18.78
N LYS A 83 -7.04 -21.55 19.48
CA LYS A 83 -5.70 -21.52 18.89
C LYS A 83 -5.34 -22.92 18.39
N PRO A 84 -4.91 -23.09 17.13
CA PRO A 84 -4.42 -24.34 16.63
C PRO A 84 -3.24 -24.84 17.48
N SER A 85 -3.28 -26.11 17.90
CA SER A 85 -2.18 -26.76 18.61
C SER A 85 -1.45 -27.71 17.67
N GLU A 86 -0.11 -27.71 17.73
CA GLU A 86 0.74 -28.60 16.90
C GLU A 86 1.44 -29.62 17.78
N HIS A 87 1.30 -30.89 17.42
CA HIS A 87 1.97 -32.01 18.08
C HIS A 87 2.73 -32.90 17.07
N VAL A 88 3.95 -33.26 17.40
CA VAL A 88 4.79 -34.12 16.55
C VAL A 88 4.59 -35.57 16.94
N ALA A 89 4.29 -36.43 15.97
CA ALA A 89 4.14 -37.87 16.16
C ALA A 89 5.52 -38.54 16.25
N ILE A 90 5.95 -38.87 17.46
CA ILE A 90 7.27 -39.48 17.72
C ILE A 90 7.11 -40.98 18.05
N GLU A 91 5.99 -41.39 18.63
CA GLU A 91 5.73 -42.74 19.08
C GLU A 91 4.22 -43.06 19.01
N PRO A 92 3.84 -44.34 18.95
CA PRO A 92 2.45 -44.77 19.09
C PRO A 92 1.93 -44.36 20.47
N LYS A 93 0.90 -43.51 20.52
CA LYS A 93 0.32 -43.04 21.77
C LYS A 93 -1.19 -43.27 21.76
N THR A 94 -1.73 -43.84 22.84
CA THR A 94 -3.15 -44.22 22.93
C THR A 94 -3.97 -43.29 23.82
N ASP A 95 -3.31 -42.37 24.56
CA ASP A 95 -3.90 -41.48 25.56
C ASP A 95 -3.36 -40.06 25.50
N LEU A 96 -3.13 -39.57 24.29
CA LEU A 96 -2.65 -38.19 24.11
C LEU A 96 -3.74 -37.20 24.50
N THR A 97 -3.56 -36.45 25.57
CA THR A 97 -4.47 -35.33 25.92
C THR A 97 -3.93 -34.04 25.34
N VAL A 98 -4.74 -33.40 24.47
CA VAL A 98 -4.42 -32.13 23.85
C VAL A 98 -5.37 -31.06 24.40
N THR A 99 -4.81 -30.03 25.02
CA THR A 99 -5.60 -28.90 25.53
C THR A 99 -5.58 -27.77 24.48
N LEU A 100 -6.75 -27.37 24.02
CA LEU A 100 -6.91 -26.18 23.16
C LEU A 100 -7.21 -24.98 24.02
N LEU A 101 -6.50 -23.88 23.73
CA LEU A 101 -6.75 -22.59 24.37
C LEU A 101 -7.64 -21.74 23.48
N GLU A 102 -8.63 -21.06 24.08
CA GLU A 102 -9.46 -20.11 23.35
C GLU A 102 -8.59 -19.08 22.64
N ASP A 103 -8.86 -18.88 21.36
CA ASP A 103 -8.22 -17.83 20.60
C ASP A 103 -9.04 -16.53 20.72
N ASN A 104 -8.74 -15.76 21.73
CA ASN A 104 -9.40 -14.47 21.93
C ASN A 104 -9.05 -13.47 20.79
N ASN A 105 -8.21 -13.85 19.82
CA ASN A 105 -7.82 -13.02 18.70
C ASN A 105 -8.36 -13.49 17.33
N SER A 106 -8.97 -14.65 17.25
CA SER A 106 -9.45 -15.19 15.99
C SER A 106 -10.96 -15.25 15.97
N LEU A 107 -11.60 -14.44 15.20
CA LEU A 107 -12.94 -14.59 14.62
C LEU A 107 -13.92 -13.46 14.83
N ASP A 108 -13.65 -12.51 15.68
CA ASP A 108 -14.45 -11.31 15.63
C ASP A 108 -13.65 -10.22 14.93
N GLU A 109 -13.94 -10.01 13.65
CA GLU A 109 -13.54 -8.78 12.99
C GLU A 109 -14.16 -7.64 13.79
N VAL A 110 -13.40 -7.13 14.75
CA VAL A 110 -13.81 -6.02 15.60
C VAL A 110 -13.67 -4.73 14.82
N VAL A 111 -14.71 -3.96 14.84
CA VAL A 111 -14.76 -2.67 14.18
C VAL A 111 -14.74 -1.60 15.25
N VAL A 112 -13.89 -0.61 15.09
CA VAL A 112 -13.94 0.57 15.94
C VAL A 112 -15.15 1.40 15.51
N VAL A 113 -16.02 1.64 16.44
CA VAL A 113 -17.20 2.51 16.29
C VAL A 113 -16.94 3.82 17.03
N ALA A 114 -17.93 4.71 17.01
CA ALA A 114 -17.86 6.02 17.62
C ALA A 114 -17.14 6.07 18.98
N LEU A 115 -16.33 7.09 19.21
CA LEU A 115 -15.58 7.35 20.44
C LEU A 115 -14.58 6.26 20.85
N GLY A 116 -14.04 5.52 19.88
CA GLY A 116 -13.01 4.50 20.14
C GLY A 116 -13.54 3.20 20.76
N ASN A 117 -14.86 3.05 20.90
CA ASN A 117 -15.43 1.79 21.35
C ASN A 117 -15.26 0.70 20.31
N VAL A 118 -14.86 -0.48 20.75
CA VAL A 118 -14.67 -1.65 19.91
C VAL A 118 -15.92 -2.50 19.97
N GLN A 119 -16.55 -2.75 18.82
CA GLN A 119 -17.72 -3.65 18.72
C GLN A 119 -17.42 -4.80 17.74
N ARG A 120 -18.09 -5.93 17.96
CA ARG A 120 -18.05 -7.03 16.99
C ARG A 120 -18.78 -6.58 15.72
N LYS A 121 -18.21 -6.86 14.55
CA LYS A 121 -18.80 -6.50 13.25
C LYS A 121 -20.23 -7.00 13.10
N ILE A 122 -20.55 -8.17 13.62
CA ILE A 122 -21.89 -8.77 13.60
C ILE A 122 -22.90 -7.98 14.45
N SER A 123 -22.47 -7.30 15.50
CA SER A 123 -23.35 -6.51 16.37
C SER A 123 -23.49 -5.05 15.95
N SER A 124 -22.76 -4.64 14.90
CA SER A 124 -22.84 -3.29 14.34
C SER A 124 -24.08 -3.16 13.44
N VAL A 125 -24.99 -2.26 13.80
CA VAL A 125 -26.24 -1.98 13.05
C VAL A 125 -25.97 -1.15 11.78
N GLY A 126 -24.82 -0.47 11.69
CA GLY A 126 -24.47 0.42 10.57
C GLY A 126 -23.54 -0.23 9.53
N ALA A 127 -23.60 0.26 8.28
CA ALA A 127 -22.65 -0.16 7.23
C ALA A 127 -21.25 0.40 7.51
N ILE A 128 -20.39 -0.42 8.11
CA ILE A 128 -19.00 -0.11 8.39
C ILE A 128 -18.14 -0.92 7.42
N THR A 129 -17.17 -0.26 6.78
CA THR A 129 -16.16 -0.93 5.96
C THR A 129 -14.82 -0.82 6.64
N THR A 130 -14.22 -1.96 6.95
CA THR A 130 -12.85 -2.05 7.43
C THR A 130 -11.93 -2.31 6.23
N VAL A 131 -10.84 -1.57 6.15
CA VAL A 131 -9.79 -1.76 5.14
C VAL A 131 -8.61 -2.46 5.79
N SER A 132 -8.10 -3.49 5.14
CA SER A 132 -6.94 -4.22 5.65
C SER A 132 -5.71 -3.30 5.71
N THR A 133 -4.98 -3.35 6.81
CA THR A 133 -3.72 -2.59 6.96
C THR A 133 -2.68 -3.00 5.94
N LYS A 134 -2.71 -4.23 5.43
CA LYS A 134 -1.83 -4.71 4.34
C LYS A 134 -2.12 -3.99 3.03
N ASP A 135 -3.39 -3.69 2.75
CA ASP A 135 -3.79 -3.00 1.53
C ASP A 135 -3.39 -1.52 1.56
N ILE A 136 -3.35 -0.92 2.75
CA ILE A 136 -2.93 0.47 2.96
C ILE A 136 -1.40 0.62 2.87
N GLN A 137 -0.62 -0.42 3.12
CA GLN A 137 0.85 -0.39 3.07
C GLN A 137 1.45 -0.46 1.65
N SER A 138 0.65 -0.30 0.62
CA SER A 138 1.10 -0.22 -0.78
C SER A 138 1.92 1.07 -1.01
N PRO A 139 2.92 1.06 -1.89
CA PRO A 139 3.71 2.24 -2.21
C PRO A 139 2.88 3.29 -2.98
N SER A 140 2.22 4.16 -2.26
CA SER A 140 1.41 5.27 -2.77
C SER A 140 1.89 6.59 -2.17
N PRO A 141 1.61 7.73 -2.81
CA PRO A 141 1.92 9.05 -2.27
C PRO A 141 1.27 9.32 -0.91
N SER A 142 0.02 8.89 -0.74
CA SER A 142 -0.74 9.09 0.51
C SER A 142 -1.77 7.97 0.73
N ILE A 143 -2.34 7.91 1.94
CA ILE A 143 -3.42 6.97 2.28
C ILE A 143 -4.68 7.28 1.47
N SER A 144 -5.01 8.55 1.25
CA SER A 144 -6.20 8.96 0.49
C SER A 144 -6.20 8.39 -0.94
N ASN A 145 -5.04 8.31 -1.58
CA ASN A 145 -4.90 7.70 -2.91
C ASN A 145 -5.18 6.18 -2.91
N LEU A 146 -4.97 5.51 -1.76
CA LEU A 146 -5.18 4.07 -1.62
C LEU A 146 -6.63 3.68 -1.36
N LEU A 147 -7.47 4.62 -0.95
CA LEU A 147 -8.87 4.35 -0.63
C LEU A 147 -9.70 4.06 -1.88
N GLY A 148 -9.38 4.70 -3.01
CA GLY A 148 -10.05 4.45 -4.28
C GLY A 148 -9.90 2.99 -4.73
N GLY A 149 -11.03 2.32 -4.97
CA GLY A 149 -11.07 0.93 -5.41
C GLY A 149 -10.81 -0.13 -4.32
N ARG A 150 -10.38 0.28 -3.10
CA ARG A 150 -10.13 -0.64 -1.97
C ARG A 150 -11.16 -0.54 -0.86
N ALA A 151 -11.72 0.64 -0.68
CA ALA A 151 -12.80 0.86 0.28
C ALA A 151 -14.14 0.94 -0.47
N ALA A 152 -15.01 -0.04 -0.29
CA ALA A 152 -16.31 -0.05 -0.95
C ALA A 152 -17.11 1.20 -0.57
N GLY A 153 -17.63 1.94 -1.58
CA GLY A 153 -18.39 3.17 -1.41
C GLY A 153 -17.54 4.42 -1.16
N VAL A 154 -16.24 4.35 -1.37
CA VAL A 154 -15.35 5.52 -1.42
C VAL A 154 -15.04 5.85 -2.87
N ILE A 155 -15.26 7.10 -3.23
CA ILE A 155 -14.86 7.69 -4.51
C ILE A 155 -13.60 8.50 -4.22
N SER A 156 -12.56 8.30 -4.99
CA SER A 156 -11.28 9.03 -4.86
C SER A 156 -10.90 9.62 -6.20
N LEU A 157 -10.51 10.88 -6.20
CA LEU A 157 -10.08 11.62 -7.39
C LEU A 157 -8.70 12.24 -7.13
N GLN A 158 -7.73 11.78 -7.88
CA GLN A 158 -6.41 12.41 -7.94
C GLN A 158 -6.33 13.30 -9.17
N SER A 159 -6.25 14.60 -8.99
CA SER A 159 -6.23 15.60 -10.07
C SER A 159 -4.83 15.81 -10.65
N SER A 160 -3.78 15.58 -9.86
CA SER A 160 -2.39 15.77 -10.27
C SER A 160 -1.51 14.60 -9.85
N GLY A 161 -0.46 14.35 -10.60
CA GLY A 161 0.62 13.41 -10.23
C GLY A 161 1.88 14.12 -9.71
N GLU A 162 1.84 15.45 -9.58
CA GLU A 162 2.97 16.27 -9.18
C GLU A 162 3.25 16.14 -7.68
N PRO A 163 4.51 16.02 -7.26
CA PRO A 163 4.89 15.97 -5.85
C PRO A 163 4.30 17.12 -5.04
N GLY A 164 3.66 16.78 -3.91
CA GLY A 164 2.97 17.76 -3.06
C GLY A 164 1.54 18.10 -3.50
N GLN A 165 1.17 17.81 -4.75
CA GLN A 165 -0.19 17.97 -5.30
C GLN A 165 -0.80 16.64 -5.75
N ASN A 166 -0.12 15.54 -5.50
CA ASN A 166 -0.52 14.18 -5.87
C ASN A 166 -1.40 13.49 -4.81
N ILE A 167 -2.00 14.27 -3.94
CA ILE A 167 -2.94 13.83 -2.92
C ILE A 167 -4.33 13.74 -3.54
N ALA A 168 -5.04 12.65 -3.28
CA ALA A 168 -6.40 12.48 -3.78
C ALA A 168 -7.43 13.05 -2.80
N ASP A 169 -8.40 13.77 -3.35
CA ASP A 169 -9.66 14.05 -2.67
C ASP A 169 -10.50 12.78 -2.64
N PHE A 170 -11.25 12.57 -1.56
CA PHE A 170 -12.12 11.41 -1.46
C PHE A 170 -13.46 11.74 -0.79
N TRP A 171 -14.49 11.01 -1.18
CA TRP A 171 -15.85 11.14 -0.68
C TRP A 171 -16.43 9.77 -0.33
N VAL A 172 -17.22 9.74 0.72
CA VAL A 172 -17.93 8.52 1.14
C VAL A 172 -19.36 8.58 0.58
N ARG A 173 -19.69 7.64 -0.33
CA ARG A 173 -20.98 7.58 -1.04
C ARG A 173 -21.31 8.82 -1.89
N GLY A 174 -20.32 9.64 -2.23
CA GLY A 174 -20.49 10.86 -3.01
C GLY A 174 -20.59 12.11 -2.14
N ILE A 175 -20.92 13.23 -2.79
CA ILE A 175 -21.05 14.54 -2.15
C ILE A 175 -22.48 14.62 -1.60
N GLY A 176 -22.62 14.61 -0.28
CA GLY A 176 -23.91 14.66 0.43
C GLY A 176 -24.39 16.06 0.81
N THR A 177 -23.51 17.07 0.72
CA THR A 177 -23.80 18.44 1.16
C THR A 177 -23.53 19.44 0.04
N PHE A 178 -24.44 20.44 -0.06
CA PHE A 178 -24.19 21.63 -0.87
C PHE A 178 -23.51 22.69 0.01
N GLY A 179 -22.30 23.07 -0.31
CA GLY A 179 -21.59 24.12 0.41
C GLY A 179 -20.08 23.93 0.53
N ALA A 180 -19.47 24.67 1.43
CA ALA A 180 -18.02 24.85 1.52
C ALA A 180 -17.24 23.60 1.94
N ASN A 181 -17.85 22.59 2.57
CA ASN A 181 -17.15 21.40 3.02
C ASN A 181 -17.89 20.13 2.59
N SER A 182 -17.38 19.47 1.55
CA SER A 182 -17.90 18.21 1.00
C SER A 182 -17.06 16.99 1.44
N SER A 183 -15.97 17.19 2.17
CA SER A 183 -15.06 16.10 2.59
C SER A 183 -15.62 15.30 3.76
N ALA A 184 -15.24 14.03 3.85
CA ALA A 184 -15.53 13.18 5.00
C ALA A 184 -14.76 13.65 6.24
N LEU A 185 -15.34 13.49 7.42
CA LEU A 185 -14.65 13.74 8.70
C LEU A 185 -13.60 12.65 8.92
N VAL A 186 -12.35 13.02 9.11
CA VAL A 186 -11.28 12.10 9.46
C VAL A 186 -10.92 12.24 10.92
N LEU A 187 -10.93 11.12 11.63
CA LEU A 187 -10.54 11.04 13.04
C LEU A 187 -9.37 10.07 13.20
N ILE A 188 -8.29 10.56 13.76
CA ILE A 188 -7.06 9.83 14.06
C ILE A 188 -6.97 9.70 15.58
N ASP A 189 -7.05 8.47 16.07
CA ASP A 189 -7.11 8.17 17.51
C ASP A 189 -8.17 9.00 18.27
N GLY A 190 -9.28 9.34 17.56
CA GLY A 190 -10.39 10.12 18.09
C GLY A 190 -10.28 11.64 17.93
N LEU A 191 -9.17 12.16 17.44
CA LEU A 191 -8.97 13.57 17.14
C LEU A 191 -9.10 13.83 15.64
N GLU A 192 -9.64 14.99 15.26
CA GLU A 192 -9.70 15.39 13.85
C GLU A 192 -8.29 15.60 13.29
N GLY A 193 -8.05 15.05 12.11
CA GLY A 193 -6.74 15.12 11.46
C GLY A 193 -6.80 14.87 9.95
N ASP A 194 -5.65 14.90 9.32
CA ASP A 194 -5.50 14.66 7.89
C ASP A 194 -4.80 13.31 7.65
N LEU A 195 -5.40 12.46 6.80
CA LEU A 195 -4.84 11.17 6.38
C LEU A 195 -3.46 11.27 5.74
N ASN A 196 -3.13 12.43 5.19
CA ASN A 196 -1.89 12.65 4.46
C ASN A 196 -0.69 12.92 5.38
N THR A 197 -0.95 13.17 6.67
CA THR A 197 0.09 13.41 7.69
C THR A 197 0.58 12.15 8.37
N ILE A 198 -0.09 11.00 8.13
CA ILE A 198 0.23 9.72 8.77
C ILE A 198 0.95 8.80 7.80
N ASP A 199 1.99 8.11 8.28
CA ASP A 199 2.55 6.99 7.52
C ASP A 199 1.58 5.79 7.55
N PRO A 200 1.29 5.16 6.38
CA PRO A 200 0.44 3.98 6.33
C PRO A 200 0.89 2.83 7.26
N ALA A 201 2.18 2.79 7.59
CA ALA A 201 2.72 1.77 8.50
C ALA A 201 2.37 2.02 9.98
N ASP A 202 1.97 3.23 10.35
CA ASP A 202 1.51 3.56 11.71
C ASP A 202 0.08 3.11 11.96
N VAL A 203 -0.68 2.82 10.91
CA VAL A 203 -2.10 2.45 11.02
C VAL A 203 -2.25 1.02 11.54
N GLU A 204 -3.04 0.85 12.61
CA GLU A 204 -3.46 -0.45 13.15
C GLU A 204 -4.79 -0.88 12.55
N SER A 205 -5.78 0.03 12.50
CA SER A 205 -7.08 -0.23 11.90
C SER A 205 -7.63 1.00 11.19
N PHE A 206 -8.36 0.75 10.13
CA PHE A 206 -8.99 1.77 9.30
C PHE A 206 -10.44 1.39 9.05
N SER A 207 -11.37 2.25 9.49
CA SER A 207 -12.81 2.00 9.40
C SER A 207 -13.54 3.20 8.81
N ILE A 208 -14.50 2.96 7.94
CA ILE A 208 -15.31 3.99 7.30
C ILE A 208 -16.76 3.80 7.70
N LEU A 209 -17.32 4.80 8.41
CA LEU A 209 -18.71 4.87 8.77
C LEU A 209 -19.48 5.58 7.64
N LYS A 210 -20.44 4.88 7.05
CA LYS A 210 -21.13 5.35 5.84
C LYS A 210 -22.58 5.72 6.07
N ASP A 211 -23.21 5.10 7.07
CA ASP A 211 -24.63 5.29 7.34
C ASP A 211 -24.87 6.36 8.40
N ALA A 212 -25.97 7.09 8.28
CA ALA A 212 -26.37 8.12 9.22
C ALA A 212 -26.49 7.58 10.67
N SER A 213 -26.90 6.33 10.85
CA SER A 213 -26.95 5.68 12.16
C SER A 213 -25.56 5.52 12.80
N ALA A 214 -24.57 5.20 12.00
CA ALA A 214 -23.19 5.05 12.46
C ALA A 214 -22.49 6.40 12.68
N THR A 215 -22.86 7.42 11.91
CA THR A 215 -22.26 8.77 11.98
C THR A 215 -23.00 9.74 12.90
N ALA A 216 -24.18 9.35 13.42
CA ALA A 216 -25.05 10.22 14.26
C ALA A 216 -24.34 10.85 15.47
N VAL A 217 -23.39 10.12 16.07
CA VAL A 217 -22.60 10.59 17.22
C VAL A 217 -21.75 11.82 16.87
N TYR A 218 -21.39 11.98 15.59
CA TYR A 218 -20.56 13.09 15.10
C TYR A 218 -21.39 14.28 14.58
N GLY A 219 -22.73 14.17 14.67
CA GLY A 219 -23.66 15.22 14.27
C GLY A 219 -23.49 15.67 12.82
N VAL A 220 -23.63 16.96 12.57
CA VAL A 220 -23.54 17.56 11.22
C VAL A 220 -22.19 17.30 10.55
N ARG A 221 -21.11 17.22 11.31
CA ARG A 221 -19.77 16.95 10.79
C ARG A 221 -19.61 15.55 10.18
N GLY A 222 -20.43 14.61 10.62
CA GLY A 222 -20.47 13.24 10.08
C GLY A 222 -21.36 13.06 8.84
N ALA A 223 -21.99 14.13 8.33
CA ALA A 223 -22.95 14.06 7.22
C ALA A 223 -22.37 13.48 5.92
N ASN A 224 -21.10 13.74 5.64
CA ASN A 224 -20.36 13.22 4.46
C ASN A 224 -19.61 11.92 4.74
N GLY A 225 -19.95 11.22 5.85
CA GLY A 225 -19.25 10.03 6.31
C GLY A 225 -18.11 10.36 7.28
N VAL A 226 -17.67 9.33 8.01
CA VAL A 226 -16.58 9.44 8.99
C VAL A 226 -15.55 8.36 8.73
N VAL A 227 -14.29 8.76 8.70
CA VAL A 227 -13.14 7.87 8.59
C VAL A 227 -12.47 7.80 9.95
N LEU A 228 -12.40 6.59 10.50
CA LEU A 228 -11.74 6.32 11.78
C LEU A 228 -10.42 5.63 11.52
N VAL A 229 -9.35 6.23 11.96
CA VAL A 229 -8.00 5.68 11.90
C VAL A 229 -7.51 5.46 13.32
N ASN A 230 -7.19 4.23 13.67
CA ASN A 230 -6.48 3.95 14.90
C ASN A 230 -5.04 3.65 14.59
N THR A 231 -4.15 4.27 15.32
CA THR A 231 -2.72 4.06 15.15
C THR A 231 -2.22 2.93 16.04
N LYS A 232 -1.08 2.38 15.70
CA LYS A 232 -0.43 1.31 16.44
C LYS A 232 -0.11 1.75 17.86
N LYS A 233 -0.41 0.87 18.81
CA LYS A 233 -0.08 1.02 20.22
C LYS A 233 1.08 0.12 20.64
N GLY A 234 1.63 0.38 21.80
CA GLY A 234 2.61 -0.47 22.42
C GLY A 234 2.08 -1.85 22.74
N LEU A 235 2.93 -2.85 22.69
CA LEU A 235 2.64 -4.22 23.08
C LEU A 235 3.45 -4.60 24.32
N SER A 236 2.87 -5.42 25.22
CA SER A 236 3.64 -6.01 26.30
C SER A 236 4.62 -7.04 25.74
N GLY A 237 5.86 -7.01 26.17
CA GLY A 237 6.91 -7.93 25.74
C GLY A 237 8.19 -7.24 25.25
N LYS A 238 9.05 -8.03 24.61
CA LYS A 238 10.32 -7.54 24.08
C LYS A 238 10.11 -6.49 23.00
N ILE A 239 11.03 -5.55 22.89
CA ILE A 239 11.01 -4.54 21.82
C ILE A 239 11.01 -5.21 20.44
N GLN A 240 10.08 -4.78 19.59
CA GLN A 240 9.99 -5.14 18.19
C GLN A 240 10.34 -3.92 17.35
N ILE A 241 11.41 -4.02 16.58
CA ILE A 241 11.84 -2.95 15.67
C ILE A 241 11.48 -3.36 14.25
N THR A 242 10.87 -2.44 13.52
CA THR A 242 10.52 -2.61 12.10
C THR A 242 11.14 -1.48 11.31
N GLY A 243 11.86 -1.81 10.25
CA GLY A 243 12.41 -0.85 9.28
C GLY A 243 11.84 -1.13 7.89
N ARG A 244 11.55 -0.07 7.13
CA ARG A 244 11.12 -0.16 5.74
C ARG A 244 11.77 0.94 4.91
N PHE A 245 12.30 0.54 3.78
CA PHE A 245 12.80 1.43 2.75
C PHE A 245 12.18 1.05 1.41
N ASN A 246 11.53 2.01 0.75
CA ASN A 246 10.98 1.78 -0.58
C ASN A 246 11.53 2.82 -1.54
N THR A 247 11.89 2.37 -2.73
CA THR A 247 12.21 3.20 -3.88
C THR A 247 11.20 2.93 -4.98
N THR A 248 10.59 3.98 -5.48
CA THR A 248 9.57 3.91 -6.53
C THR A 248 10.05 4.70 -7.74
N LEU A 249 10.09 4.05 -8.89
CA LEU A 249 10.26 4.71 -10.18
C LEU A 249 8.90 5.06 -10.74
N SER A 250 8.65 6.34 -10.96
CA SER A 250 7.45 6.85 -11.58
C SER A 250 7.72 7.21 -13.04
N VAL A 251 6.76 6.93 -13.91
CA VAL A 251 6.85 7.17 -15.36
C VAL A 251 5.66 8.02 -15.79
N LEU A 252 5.91 9.02 -16.63
CA LEU A 252 4.85 9.77 -17.29
C LEU A 252 4.15 8.87 -18.31
N ASN A 253 2.87 8.55 -18.08
CA ASN A 253 2.13 7.59 -18.92
C ASN A 253 1.11 8.24 -19.87
N ARG A 254 0.71 9.48 -19.59
CA ARG A 254 -0.26 10.21 -20.41
C ARG A 254 0.25 11.62 -20.69
N LEU A 255 0.89 11.76 -21.83
CA LEU A 255 1.25 13.06 -22.38
C LEU A 255 0.41 13.30 -23.64
N PRO A 256 -0.11 14.52 -23.85
CA PRO A 256 -0.73 14.86 -25.11
C PRO A 256 0.31 14.75 -26.23
N LYS A 257 -0.14 14.32 -27.40
CA LYS A 257 0.71 14.32 -28.58
C LYS A 257 0.54 15.65 -29.29
N TYR A 258 1.61 16.37 -29.43
CA TYR A 258 1.65 17.60 -30.23
C TYR A 258 2.16 17.31 -31.64
N LEU A 259 1.76 18.16 -32.56
CA LEU A 259 2.21 18.12 -33.95
C LEU A 259 3.67 18.54 -34.05
N GLY A 260 4.36 18.10 -35.10
CA GLY A 260 5.63 18.64 -35.49
C GLY A 260 5.48 19.99 -36.24
N ALA A 261 6.61 20.65 -36.51
CA ALA A 261 6.64 21.95 -37.16
C ALA A 261 5.96 21.95 -38.54
N TYR A 262 6.18 20.89 -39.34
CA TYR A 262 5.61 20.78 -40.67
C TYR A 262 4.07 20.59 -40.62
N GLU A 263 3.57 19.66 -39.80
CA GLU A 263 2.12 19.46 -39.66
C GLU A 263 1.44 20.71 -39.10
N TYR A 264 2.09 21.43 -38.16
CA TYR A 264 1.60 22.70 -37.65
C TYR A 264 1.49 23.74 -38.74
N ALA A 265 2.55 23.93 -39.54
CA ALA A 265 2.57 24.88 -40.65
C ALA A 265 1.51 24.59 -41.72
N GLN A 266 1.31 23.28 -42.01
CA GLN A 266 0.25 22.82 -42.95
C GLN A 266 -1.12 23.18 -42.43
N LEU A 267 -1.45 22.90 -41.18
CA LEU A 267 -2.75 23.24 -40.58
C LEU A 267 -2.95 24.74 -40.47
N ALA A 268 -1.88 25.52 -40.20
CA ALA A 268 -1.94 26.97 -40.16
C ALA A 268 -2.31 27.56 -41.54
N ASN A 269 -1.72 27.03 -42.62
CA ASN A 269 -2.05 27.42 -43.97
C ASN A 269 -3.48 27.00 -44.34
N GLU A 270 -3.91 25.79 -43.96
CA GLU A 270 -5.29 25.34 -44.19
C GLU A 270 -6.31 26.22 -43.47
N ALA A 271 -6.05 26.57 -42.20
CA ALA A 271 -6.91 27.50 -41.43
C ALA A 271 -7.04 28.89 -42.05
N ARG A 272 -5.98 29.37 -42.71
CA ARG A 272 -6.03 30.64 -43.46
C ARG A 272 -6.77 30.52 -44.78
N ALA A 273 -6.54 29.41 -45.51
CA ALA A 273 -7.24 29.15 -46.73
C ALA A 273 -8.77 29.09 -46.55
N VAL A 274 -9.27 28.47 -45.47
CA VAL A 274 -10.71 28.47 -45.12
C VAL A 274 -11.26 29.86 -44.88
N ARG A 275 -10.42 30.84 -44.51
CA ARG A 275 -10.79 32.24 -44.32
C ARG A 275 -10.56 33.10 -45.56
N ASN A 276 -10.14 32.52 -46.69
CA ASN A 276 -9.71 33.20 -47.90
C ASN A 276 -8.54 34.20 -47.65
N GLU A 277 -7.65 33.88 -46.70
CA GLU A 277 -6.45 34.60 -46.40
C GLU A 277 -5.25 34.02 -47.16
N THR A 278 -4.19 34.81 -47.35
CA THR A 278 -2.91 34.30 -47.87
C THR A 278 -2.28 33.29 -46.94
N PRO A 279 -1.62 32.26 -47.44
CA PRO A 279 -0.88 31.30 -46.62
C PRO A 279 0.07 32.02 -45.65
N LEU A 280 0.26 31.43 -44.49
CA LEU A 280 1.21 31.93 -43.49
C LEU A 280 2.65 31.60 -43.88
N TYR A 281 2.82 30.40 -44.44
CA TYR A 281 4.09 29.87 -44.94
C TYR A 281 3.95 29.64 -46.44
N ASP A 282 4.86 30.14 -47.24
CA ASP A 282 4.89 29.90 -48.67
C ASP A 282 5.44 28.47 -49.02
N ASP A 283 5.38 28.10 -50.29
CA ASP A 283 5.81 26.76 -50.71
C ASP A 283 7.30 26.48 -50.48
N THR A 284 8.13 27.55 -50.54
CA THR A 284 9.57 27.44 -50.27
C THR A 284 9.81 27.20 -48.79
N GLU A 285 9.16 27.99 -47.93
CA GLU A 285 9.21 27.86 -46.48
C GLU A 285 8.68 26.47 -46.04
N MET A 286 7.56 26.04 -46.61
CA MET A 286 7.04 24.71 -46.35
C MET A 286 8.03 23.59 -46.72
N GLY A 287 8.79 23.76 -47.82
CA GLY A 287 9.85 22.84 -48.19
C GLY A 287 11.00 22.83 -47.18
N ILE A 288 11.46 24.02 -46.74
CA ILE A 288 12.54 24.14 -45.75
C ILE A 288 12.12 23.51 -44.42
N ILE A 289 10.89 23.78 -43.95
CA ILE A 289 10.35 23.19 -42.69
C ILE A 289 10.24 21.68 -42.77
N ARG A 290 9.72 21.16 -43.91
CA ARG A 290 9.56 19.72 -44.10
C ARG A 290 10.88 18.97 -44.07
N ASP A 291 11.87 19.50 -44.76
CA ASP A 291 13.16 18.86 -44.98
C ASP A 291 14.20 19.23 -43.90
N GLY A 292 13.82 20.14 -42.96
CA GLY A 292 14.67 20.59 -41.84
C GLY A 292 15.98 21.24 -42.29
N LEU A 293 15.94 22.02 -43.39
CA LEU A 293 17.12 22.58 -44.02
C LEU A 293 17.74 23.77 -43.25
N ASP A 294 16.90 24.46 -42.48
CA ASP A 294 17.34 25.58 -41.66
C ASP A 294 16.73 25.51 -40.26
N PRO A 295 17.37 24.74 -39.35
CA PRO A 295 16.86 24.55 -37.99
C PRO A 295 16.98 25.80 -37.10
N ASP A 296 17.75 26.79 -37.50
CA ASP A 296 17.91 28.08 -36.76
C ASP A 296 16.75 29.02 -37.07
N LEU A 297 16.28 29.05 -38.32
CA LEU A 297 15.17 29.91 -38.74
C LEU A 297 13.82 29.20 -38.57
N TYR A 298 13.74 27.87 -38.85
CA TYR A 298 12.54 27.06 -38.74
C TYR A 298 12.80 25.84 -37.85
N PRO A 299 12.94 26.03 -36.54
CA PRO A 299 13.18 24.92 -35.61
C PRO A 299 11.96 24.02 -35.49
N ASN A 300 12.20 22.76 -35.15
CA ASN A 300 11.14 21.81 -34.81
C ASN A 300 11.34 21.37 -33.37
N VAL A 301 10.81 22.15 -32.41
CA VAL A 301 11.02 21.97 -31.00
C VAL A 301 9.91 21.14 -30.38
N ASN A 302 10.27 20.00 -29.79
CA ASN A 302 9.37 19.26 -28.92
C ASN A 302 9.53 19.77 -27.45
N TRP A 303 8.70 20.70 -27.05
CA TRP A 303 8.77 21.31 -25.73
C TRP A 303 8.57 20.32 -24.58
N GLN A 304 7.87 19.19 -24.80
CA GLN A 304 7.77 18.14 -23.79
C GLN A 304 9.14 17.48 -23.54
N ASP A 305 9.87 17.16 -24.60
CA ASP A 305 11.20 16.58 -24.47
C ASP A 305 12.23 17.59 -23.92
N GLU A 306 12.02 18.89 -24.15
CA GLU A 306 12.88 19.94 -23.58
C GLU A 306 12.65 20.15 -22.09
N ILE A 307 11.40 20.07 -21.61
CA ILE A 307 11.02 20.43 -20.24
C ILE A 307 10.95 19.21 -19.32
N LEU A 308 10.60 18.03 -19.84
CA LEU A 308 10.27 16.87 -19.03
C LEU A 308 11.30 15.75 -19.10
N ASN A 309 11.53 15.12 -17.95
CA ASN A 309 12.11 13.80 -17.85
C ASN A 309 10.99 12.75 -17.92
N LYS A 310 11.25 11.64 -18.59
CA LYS A 310 10.25 10.55 -18.69
C LYS A 310 10.04 9.83 -17.37
N THR A 311 11.01 9.89 -16.47
CA THR A 311 11.03 9.16 -15.20
C THR A 311 11.48 10.05 -14.06
N PHE A 312 10.96 9.77 -12.89
CA PHE A 312 11.34 10.43 -11.64
C PHE A 312 11.24 9.47 -10.45
N TRP A 313 11.89 9.80 -9.34
CA TRP A 313 12.05 8.90 -8.20
C TRP A 313 11.30 9.39 -6.98
N ARG A 314 10.81 8.41 -6.19
CA ARG A 314 10.30 8.60 -4.85
C ARG A 314 10.96 7.61 -3.91
N HIS A 315 11.48 8.10 -2.81
CA HIS A 315 12.08 7.31 -1.73
C HIS A 315 11.25 7.49 -0.47
N THR A 316 10.96 6.39 0.21
CA THR A 316 10.29 6.41 1.52
C THR A 316 11.10 5.63 2.53
N TYR A 317 11.24 6.22 3.70
CA TYR A 317 12.00 5.69 4.83
C TYR A 317 11.05 5.58 6.01
N TYR A 318 11.09 4.47 6.70
CA TYR A 318 10.27 4.28 7.88
C TYR A 318 11.00 3.39 8.87
N VAL A 319 10.98 3.77 10.14
CA VAL A 319 11.45 2.95 11.26
C VAL A 319 10.48 3.08 12.41
N SER A 320 10.15 1.97 13.06
CA SER A 320 9.33 1.98 14.26
C SER A 320 9.82 0.97 15.27
N GLY A 321 9.52 1.26 16.54
CA GLY A 321 9.79 0.39 17.67
C GLY A 321 8.57 0.34 18.58
N ARG A 322 8.16 -0.86 18.97
CA ARG A 322 7.09 -1.06 19.94
C ARG A 322 7.48 -2.11 20.97
N GLY A 323 7.04 -1.89 22.20
CA GLY A 323 7.35 -2.79 23.29
C GLY A 323 6.73 -2.32 24.57
N GLY A 324 7.15 -2.90 25.70
CA GLY A 324 6.73 -2.48 27.02
C GLY A 324 6.48 -3.62 27.98
N SER A 325 5.91 -3.26 29.10
CA SER A 325 5.48 -4.16 30.15
C SER A 325 3.97 -4.06 30.35
N ASP A 326 3.44 -4.78 31.33
CA ASP A 326 2.03 -4.66 31.72
C ASP A 326 1.70 -3.29 32.34
N VAL A 327 2.73 -2.57 32.83
CA VAL A 327 2.58 -1.24 33.43
C VAL A 327 2.66 -0.14 32.37
N ALA A 328 3.64 -0.21 31.47
CA ALA A 328 3.86 0.82 30.45
C ALA A 328 4.18 0.17 29.10
N ARG A 329 3.44 0.58 28.06
CA ARG A 329 3.62 0.12 26.67
C ARG A 329 3.85 1.32 25.79
N TYR A 330 4.75 1.21 24.85
CA TYR A 330 5.11 2.30 23.96
C TYR A 330 5.17 1.88 22.50
N PHE A 331 4.84 2.81 21.64
CA PHE A 331 5.05 2.76 20.20
C PHE A 331 5.71 4.07 19.77
N LEU A 332 6.77 3.96 18.99
CA LEU A 332 7.53 5.07 18.43
C LEU A 332 7.70 4.82 16.96
N SER A 333 7.49 5.84 16.11
CA SER A 333 7.82 5.77 14.70
C SER A 333 8.43 7.05 14.18
N LEU A 334 9.26 6.90 13.15
CA LEU A 334 9.84 7.98 12.35
C LEU A 334 9.66 7.60 10.88
N GLY A 335 9.09 8.51 10.11
CA GLY A 335 8.90 8.38 8.68
C GLY A 335 9.50 9.53 7.92
N GLY A 336 9.92 9.27 6.70
CA GLY A 336 10.41 10.28 5.77
C GLY A 336 10.10 9.90 4.34
N LYS A 337 9.78 10.89 3.51
CA LYS A 337 9.51 10.71 2.10
C LYS A 337 10.20 11.82 1.31
N ASN A 338 10.86 11.45 0.24
CA ASN A 338 11.43 12.35 -0.74
C ASN A 338 10.85 12.04 -2.10
N GLU A 339 10.25 13.01 -2.76
CA GLU A 339 9.68 12.91 -4.10
C GLU A 339 10.30 13.95 -5.00
N SER A 340 10.81 13.54 -6.18
CA SER A 340 11.22 14.44 -7.25
C SER A 340 10.12 14.54 -8.31
N ALA A 341 10.13 15.62 -9.09
CA ALA A 341 9.22 15.80 -10.22
C ALA A 341 9.89 15.45 -11.55
N ALA A 342 9.06 15.37 -12.58
CA ALA A 342 9.47 15.05 -13.94
C ALA A 342 10.10 16.23 -14.69
N TYR A 343 10.40 17.36 -14.04
CA TYR A 343 10.98 18.51 -14.74
C TYR A 343 12.48 18.37 -14.94
N LYS A 344 12.96 18.75 -16.12
CA LYS A 344 14.39 18.92 -16.36
C LYS A 344 14.89 20.16 -15.63
N VAL A 345 16.06 20.03 -15.04
CA VAL A 345 16.73 21.16 -14.35
C VAL A 345 17.81 21.69 -15.28
N ASP A 346 17.81 23.01 -15.50
CA ASP A 346 18.94 23.65 -16.17
C ASP A 346 20.17 23.60 -15.26
N LYS A 347 21.21 22.90 -15.73
CA LYS A 347 22.48 22.73 -15.01
C LYS A 347 23.26 24.04 -14.84
N ASN A 348 22.97 25.05 -15.68
CA ASN A 348 23.62 26.35 -15.65
C ASN A 348 22.90 27.35 -14.73
N SER A 349 21.74 26.97 -14.19
CA SER A 349 20.99 27.81 -13.27
C SER A 349 21.67 27.87 -11.90
N ILE A 350 21.79 29.09 -11.34
CA ILE A 350 22.35 29.33 -10.00
C ILE A 350 21.42 28.80 -8.91
N TYR A 351 20.14 28.60 -9.21
CA TYR A 351 19.13 28.10 -8.29
C TYR A 351 18.51 26.80 -8.82
N SER A 352 18.08 25.93 -7.88
CA SER A 352 17.39 24.70 -8.26
C SER A 352 15.93 25.00 -8.61
N SER A 353 15.56 24.82 -9.86
CA SER A 353 14.19 24.94 -10.36
C SER A 353 13.41 23.62 -10.29
N ASN A 354 14.03 22.56 -9.74
CA ASN A 354 13.38 21.27 -9.68
C ASN A 354 12.31 21.24 -8.59
N VAL A 355 11.16 20.65 -8.92
CA VAL A 355 10.13 20.37 -7.92
C VAL A 355 10.60 19.19 -7.06
N SER A 356 10.66 19.41 -5.77
CA SER A 356 10.93 18.35 -4.80
C SER A 356 10.01 18.50 -3.59
N TYR A 357 9.48 17.39 -3.14
CA TYR A 357 8.60 17.35 -1.97
C TYR A 357 9.17 16.40 -0.94
N ASN A 358 9.57 16.97 0.20
CA ASN A 358 10.10 16.23 1.33
C ASN A 358 9.09 16.26 2.47
N THR A 359 8.81 15.12 3.07
CA THR A 359 7.98 15.05 4.26
C THR A 359 8.68 14.23 5.34
N TYR A 360 8.50 14.66 6.57
CA TYR A 360 9.00 13.98 7.76
C TYR A 360 7.86 13.88 8.76
N ASN A 361 7.68 12.73 9.35
CA ASN A 361 6.67 12.52 10.38
C ASN A 361 7.25 11.72 11.53
N TYR A 362 6.74 11.97 12.73
CA TYR A 362 6.99 11.14 13.90
C TYR A 362 5.67 10.86 14.63
N ARG A 363 5.66 9.75 15.35
CA ARG A 363 4.55 9.38 16.24
C ARG A 363 5.09 8.71 17.49
N ILE A 364 4.51 9.08 18.62
CA ILE A 364 4.80 8.51 19.95
C ILE A 364 3.45 8.19 20.58
N ASN A 365 3.22 6.93 20.90
CA ASN A 365 2.05 6.49 21.66
C ASN A 365 2.55 5.79 22.93
N LEU A 366 2.08 6.22 24.08
CA LEU A 366 2.43 5.69 25.39
C LEU A 366 1.16 5.37 26.18
N ASP A 367 0.99 4.11 26.51
CA ASP A 367 -0.07 3.62 27.38
C ASP A 367 0.51 3.27 28.74
N VAL A 368 0.02 3.88 29.81
CA VAL A 368 0.48 3.64 31.18
C VAL A 368 -0.70 3.20 32.05
N ASN A 369 -0.58 2.05 32.67
CA ASN A 369 -1.50 1.56 33.69
C ASN A 369 -1.04 2.07 35.07
N LEU A 370 -1.52 3.23 35.50
CA LEU A 370 -1.16 3.81 36.81
C LEU A 370 -1.68 2.97 37.98
N THR A 371 -2.90 2.45 37.84
CA THR A 371 -3.52 1.56 38.79
C THR A 371 -4.29 0.47 38.04
N LYS A 372 -4.89 -0.51 38.74
CA LYS A 372 -5.74 -1.52 38.11
C LYS A 372 -6.97 -0.91 37.41
N SER A 373 -7.42 0.27 37.85
CA SER A 373 -8.60 0.96 37.30
C SER A 373 -8.27 2.20 36.48
N THR A 374 -7.03 2.72 36.57
CA THR A 374 -6.65 3.99 35.93
C THR A 374 -5.62 3.74 34.85
N LYS A 375 -5.97 4.09 33.61
CA LYS A 375 -5.07 4.04 32.46
C LYS A 375 -4.88 5.45 31.92
N VAL A 376 -3.65 5.79 31.56
CA VAL A 376 -3.29 7.06 30.92
C VAL A 376 -2.75 6.75 29.53
N TYR A 377 -3.31 7.43 28.57
CA TYR A 377 -2.82 7.43 27.20
C TYR A 377 -2.19 8.78 26.87
N LEU A 378 -0.97 8.76 26.38
CA LEU A 378 -0.25 9.94 25.88
C LEU A 378 0.10 9.70 24.43
N GLY A 379 -0.42 10.55 23.55
CA GLY A 379 -0.12 10.55 22.11
C GLY A 379 0.59 11.87 21.74
N SER A 380 1.63 11.78 20.94
CA SER A 380 2.26 12.93 20.29
C SER A 380 2.61 12.54 18.87
N ASP A 381 2.27 13.40 17.93
CA ASP A 381 2.66 13.27 16.55
C ASP A 381 3.03 14.61 15.95
N GLY A 382 3.82 14.56 14.89
CA GLY A 382 4.19 15.74 14.15
C GLY A 382 4.48 15.43 12.71
N PHE A 383 4.23 16.41 11.87
CA PHE A 383 4.41 16.35 10.44
C PHE A 383 5.07 17.63 9.95
N LEU A 384 6.13 17.49 9.18
CA LEU A 384 6.84 18.58 8.51
C LEU A 384 6.86 18.27 7.01
N SER A 385 6.45 19.25 6.20
CA SER A 385 6.57 19.18 4.75
C SER A 385 7.39 20.34 4.22
N GLN A 386 8.22 20.07 3.23
CA GLN A 386 9.01 21.03 2.51
C GLN A 386 8.79 20.85 1.01
N LEU A 387 8.15 21.80 0.38
CA LEU A 387 7.93 21.85 -1.04
C LEU A 387 8.88 22.87 -1.66
N ASN A 388 9.72 22.43 -2.60
CA ASN A 388 10.46 23.30 -3.50
C ASN A 388 9.81 23.21 -4.88
N GLN A 389 9.54 24.37 -5.48
CA GLN A 389 8.90 24.43 -6.81
C GLN A 389 9.47 25.60 -7.61
N PRO A 390 9.35 25.58 -8.95
CA PRO A 390 9.75 26.70 -9.79
C PRO A 390 9.07 27.99 -9.34
N GLY A 391 9.72 29.14 -9.52
CA GLY A 391 9.25 30.45 -9.12
C GLY A 391 8.07 30.99 -9.94
N VAL A 392 7.16 30.09 -10.37
CA VAL A 392 5.91 30.42 -11.06
C VAL A 392 4.74 30.29 -10.09
N ALA A 393 3.70 31.10 -10.29
CA ALA A 393 2.55 31.13 -9.39
C ALA A 393 1.80 29.79 -9.32
N ASN A 394 1.82 29.02 -10.42
CA ASN A 394 1.21 27.70 -10.52
C ASN A 394 1.98 26.87 -11.56
N THR A 395 2.31 25.64 -11.24
CA THR A 395 2.97 24.70 -12.16
C THR A 395 2.10 24.35 -13.38
N GLU A 396 0.79 24.57 -13.33
CA GLU A 396 -0.10 24.49 -14.50
C GLU A 396 0.37 25.40 -15.64
N TYR A 397 1.04 26.53 -15.34
CA TYR A 397 1.62 27.38 -16.38
C TYR A 397 2.70 26.67 -17.18
N ILE A 398 3.51 25.82 -16.54
CA ILE A 398 4.54 25.02 -17.21
C ILE A 398 3.88 24.01 -18.15
N TRP A 399 2.83 23.34 -17.70
CA TRP A 399 2.05 22.41 -18.53
C TRP A 399 1.32 23.12 -19.67
N GLY A 400 0.69 24.24 -19.39
CA GLY A 400 0.02 25.07 -20.39
C GLY A 400 0.97 25.71 -21.40
N ALA A 401 2.20 26.02 -21.00
CA ALA A 401 3.21 26.60 -21.90
C ALA A 401 3.57 25.63 -23.03
N GLN A 402 3.64 24.31 -22.76
CA GLN A 402 3.94 23.29 -23.78
C GLN A 402 2.95 23.32 -24.96
N SER A 403 1.69 23.69 -24.73
CA SER A 403 0.66 23.80 -25.78
C SER A 403 0.57 25.19 -26.42
N ARG A 404 1.19 26.19 -25.80
CA ARG A 404 1.13 27.59 -26.25
C ARG A 404 2.41 28.05 -26.92
N LEU A 405 3.55 27.41 -26.60
CA LEU A 405 4.83 27.77 -27.21
C LEU A 405 4.84 27.32 -28.67
N CYS A 406 5.30 28.22 -29.53
CA CYS A 406 5.40 27.94 -30.95
C CYS A 406 6.47 26.89 -31.21
N LEU A 407 6.15 25.90 -32.01
CA LEU A 407 7.07 24.81 -32.41
C LEU A 407 8.18 25.32 -33.31
N LEU A 408 7.89 26.41 -34.02
CA LEU A 408 8.79 27.11 -34.96
C LEU A 408 9.49 28.29 -34.31
N TYR A 409 9.53 28.36 -32.96
CA TYR A 409 10.16 29.49 -32.26
C TYR A 409 11.24 28.93 -31.29
N THR A 410 12.45 29.44 -31.47
CA THR A 410 13.53 29.20 -30.50
C THR A 410 13.44 30.18 -29.34
N SER A 411 14.15 29.92 -28.25
CA SER A 411 14.35 30.95 -27.22
C SER A 411 14.94 32.20 -27.84
N PRO A 412 14.60 33.42 -27.31
CA PRO A 412 15.13 34.66 -27.83
C PRO A 412 16.64 34.60 -28.02
N SER A 413 17.09 35.03 -29.20
CA SER A 413 18.51 35.16 -29.51
C SER A 413 19.17 36.00 -28.41
N PRO A 414 20.45 35.80 -28.09
CA PRO A 414 21.19 36.68 -27.21
C PRO A 414 21.14 38.15 -27.64
N ARG A 415 20.80 38.44 -28.90
CA ARG A 415 20.57 39.79 -29.42
C ARG A 415 19.22 40.39 -29.00
N ASP A 416 18.24 39.59 -28.63
CA ASP A 416 16.90 40.06 -28.21
C ASP A 416 16.84 40.36 -26.72
N ARG A 417 17.95 40.25 -26.00
CA ARG A 417 18.08 40.53 -24.57
C ARG A 417 18.59 41.92 -24.24
N THR A 418 18.64 42.84 -25.22
CA THR A 418 19.01 44.23 -24.98
C THR A 418 17.80 45.10 -24.79
#